data_c949a193e261b30f5fe324af817447d9
#
_entry.id   c949a193e261b30f5fe324af817447d9
#
_cell.length_a   1.000
_cell.length_b   1.000
_cell.length_c   1.000
_cell.angle_alpha   90.00
_cell.angle_beta   90.00
_cell.angle_gamma   90.00
#
_symmetry.space_group_name_H-M   'P 1'
#
loop_
_entity.id
_entity.type
_entity.pdbx_description
1 polymer ?
#
loop_
_entity_poly.entity_id
_entity_poly.type
_entity_poly.pdbx_seq_one_letter_code
_entity_poly.pdbx_strand_id
1 'polypeptide(L)'
;MIELEKKYVFHIPLFRHDDGKLTEIDIDGPLDDLIARFDENGFDSLYATRARSHYKSRCFDELLLTLFVSSGENPEEIFRKWFEMNNDVLGQEALGWECGNRLFVVKL
;
A
#
# COMPACT_ATOMS: atom_id res chain seq x y z
N MET A 1 -28.01 6.90 5.54
CA MET A 1 -26.99 6.15 4.76
C MET A 1 -25.81 7.06 4.49
N ILE A 2 -24.61 6.55 4.72
CA ILE A 2 -23.36 7.24 4.35
C ILE A 2 -22.79 6.49 3.15
N GLU A 3 -22.45 7.21 2.10
CA GLU A 3 -21.83 6.65 0.91
C GLU A 3 -20.41 7.17 0.75
N LEU A 4 -19.44 6.23 0.67
CA LEU A 4 -18.06 6.53 0.37
C LEU A 4 -17.82 6.13 -1.08
N GLU A 5 -17.65 7.10 -1.96
CA GLU A 5 -17.77 6.96 -3.41
C GLU A 5 -16.50 6.47 -4.10
N LYS A 6 -15.38 6.52 -3.41
CA LYS A 6 -14.07 6.30 -4.02
C LYS A 6 -13.30 5.23 -3.25
N LYS A 7 -12.70 4.31 -3.99
CA LYS A 7 -11.92 3.22 -3.41
C LYS A 7 -10.47 3.32 -3.88
N TYR A 8 -9.56 3.27 -2.92
CA TYR A 8 -8.13 3.09 -3.17
C TYR A 8 -7.71 1.71 -2.73
N VAL A 9 -6.77 1.11 -3.46
CA VAL A 9 -6.12 -0.13 -3.07
C VAL A 9 -4.62 0.12 -3.06
N PHE A 10 -4.01 0.12 -1.89
CA PHE A 10 -2.58 0.34 -1.72
C PHE A 10 -1.85 -1.00 -1.71
N HIS A 11 -0.82 -1.13 -2.55
CA HIS A 11 -0.02 -2.33 -2.66
C HIS A 11 1.13 -2.26 -1.66
N ILE A 12 1.11 -3.13 -0.68
CA ILE A 12 2.09 -3.16 0.41
C ILE A 12 2.94 -4.41 0.25
N PRO A 13 4.28 -4.26 0.09
CA PRO A 13 5.14 -5.41 -0.10
C PRO A 13 5.26 -6.24 1.16
N LEU A 14 5.33 -7.55 1.01
CA LEU A 14 5.58 -8.49 2.10
C LEU A 14 6.98 -9.10 2.01
N PHE A 15 7.66 -8.91 0.89
CA PHE A 15 8.99 -9.45 0.63
C PHE A 15 9.88 -8.40 -0.03
N ARG A 16 11.18 -8.52 0.22
CA ARG A 16 12.20 -7.69 -0.43
C ARG A 16 13.34 -8.57 -0.94
N HIS A 17 14.07 -8.08 -1.92
CA HIS A 17 15.27 -8.73 -2.41
C HIS A 17 16.50 -8.17 -1.69
N ASP A 18 17.23 -9.05 -0.99
CA ASP A 18 18.51 -8.73 -0.36
C ASP A 18 19.57 -9.64 -0.92
N ASP A 19 20.56 -9.09 -1.64
CA ASP A 19 21.66 -9.84 -2.25
C ASP A 19 21.17 -11.04 -3.08
N GLY A 20 20.13 -10.83 -3.89
CA GLY A 20 19.54 -11.86 -4.74
C GLY A 20 18.63 -12.84 -4.01
N LYS A 21 18.44 -12.69 -2.71
CA LYS A 21 17.53 -13.52 -1.92
C LYS A 21 16.25 -12.78 -1.61
N LEU A 22 15.13 -13.52 -1.68
CA LEU A 22 13.84 -13.01 -1.27
C LEU A 22 13.70 -13.15 0.25
N THR A 23 13.56 -12.01 0.93
CA THR A 23 13.48 -11.95 2.39
C THR A 23 12.12 -11.41 2.79
N GLU A 24 11.50 -12.04 3.78
CA GLU A 24 10.23 -11.56 4.34
C GLU A 24 10.43 -10.27 5.11
N ILE A 25 9.52 -9.31 4.89
CA ILE A 25 9.49 -8.03 5.62
C ILE A 25 8.65 -8.23 6.88
N ASP A 26 9.14 -7.77 8.02
CA ASP A 26 8.31 -7.62 9.22
C ASP A 26 7.44 -6.36 9.05
N ILE A 27 6.26 -6.57 8.48
CA ILE A 27 5.38 -5.47 8.06
C ILE A 27 4.47 -4.96 9.18
N ASP A 28 4.31 -5.68 10.28
CA ASP A 28 3.30 -5.36 11.29
C ASP A 28 3.46 -3.96 11.88
N GLY A 29 4.66 -3.61 12.32
CA GLY A 29 4.93 -2.27 12.85
C GLY A 29 4.71 -1.15 11.83
N PRO A 30 5.33 -1.21 10.66
CA PRO A 30 5.10 -0.22 9.59
C PRO A 30 3.63 -0.14 9.15
N LEU A 31 2.92 -1.26 9.07
CA LEU A 31 1.51 -1.29 8.69
C LEU A 31 0.63 -0.61 9.75
N ASP A 32 0.86 -0.88 11.02
CA ASP A 32 0.15 -0.23 12.12
C ASP A 32 0.35 1.30 12.07
N ASP A 33 1.56 1.76 11.76
CA ASP A 33 1.85 3.18 11.59
C ASP A 33 1.07 3.78 10.41
N LEU A 34 1.00 3.09 9.28
CA LEU A 34 0.23 3.56 8.12
C LEU A 34 -1.25 3.69 8.47
N ILE A 35 -1.83 2.68 9.11
CA ILE A 35 -3.23 2.70 9.52
C ILE A 35 -3.50 3.85 10.49
N ALA A 36 -2.60 4.09 11.43
CA ALA A 36 -2.71 5.22 12.36
C ALA A 36 -2.67 6.57 11.63
N ARG A 37 -1.80 6.71 10.63
CA ARG A 37 -1.73 7.93 9.81
C ARG A 37 -3.00 8.18 9.01
N PHE A 38 -3.57 7.13 8.44
CA PHE A 38 -4.86 7.24 7.77
C PHE A 38 -5.95 7.66 8.76
N ASP A 39 -6.03 7.02 9.91
CA ASP A 39 -7.03 7.31 10.95
C ASP A 39 -6.92 8.76 11.44
N GLU A 40 -5.72 9.26 11.71
CA GLU A 40 -5.48 10.65 12.12
C GLU A 40 -5.97 11.67 11.11
N ASN A 41 -6.07 11.29 9.84
CA ASN A 41 -6.56 12.15 8.75
C ASN A 41 -8.01 11.85 8.36
N GLY A 42 -8.73 11.10 9.19
CA GLY A 42 -10.14 10.78 8.98
C GLY A 42 -10.41 9.64 8.00
N PHE A 43 -9.38 8.88 7.61
CA PHE A 43 -9.52 7.74 6.71
C PHE A 43 -9.54 6.45 7.54
N ASP A 44 -10.72 6.04 7.98
CA ASP A 44 -10.91 4.93 8.92
C ASP A 44 -11.73 3.77 8.36
N SER A 45 -12.15 3.84 7.10
CA SER A 45 -12.91 2.77 6.45
C SER A 45 -12.00 1.95 5.55
N LEU A 46 -11.35 0.93 6.14
CA LEU A 46 -10.34 0.16 5.44
C LEU A 46 -10.34 -1.32 5.84
N TYR A 47 -9.79 -2.14 4.97
CA TYR A 47 -9.48 -3.55 5.28
C TYR A 47 -8.26 -4.00 4.48
N ALA A 48 -7.61 -5.05 4.94
CA ALA A 48 -6.43 -5.61 4.27
C ALA A 48 -6.71 -7.05 3.81
N THR A 49 -6.18 -7.38 2.63
CA THR A 49 -6.29 -8.71 2.04
C THR A 49 -4.92 -9.12 1.52
N ARG A 50 -4.51 -10.35 1.80
CA ARG A 50 -3.30 -10.91 1.21
C ARG A 50 -3.60 -11.38 -0.20
N ALA A 51 -2.71 -11.07 -1.16
CA ALA A 51 -2.88 -11.42 -2.56
C ALA A 51 -1.59 -12.01 -3.13
N ARG A 52 -1.75 -12.85 -4.14
CA ARG A 52 -0.62 -13.34 -4.95
C ARG A 52 -0.68 -12.64 -6.30
N SER A 53 0.38 -11.92 -6.60
CA SER A 53 0.47 -11.08 -7.79
C SER A 53 1.51 -11.60 -8.77
N HIS A 54 1.27 -11.33 -10.04
CA HIS A 54 2.19 -11.65 -11.14
C HIS A 54 2.57 -10.36 -11.86
N TYR A 55 3.87 -10.16 -12.04
CA TYR A 55 4.37 -9.01 -12.78
C TYR A 55 5.69 -9.37 -13.44
N LYS A 56 5.79 -9.17 -14.75
CA LYS A 56 6.99 -9.47 -15.54
C LYS A 56 7.56 -10.86 -15.26
N SER A 57 6.69 -11.88 -15.36
CA SER A 57 7.03 -13.30 -15.13
C SER A 57 7.46 -13.63 -13.70
N ARG A 58 7.24 -12.74 -12.76
CA ARG A 58 7.49 -12.98 -11.33
C ARG A 58 6.17 -13.14 -10.59
N CYS A 59 6.17 -14.03 -9.62
CA CYS A 59 5.07 -14.25 -8.70
C CYS A 59 5.51 -13.83 -7.31
N PHE A 60 4.69 -13.03 -6.63
CA PHE A 60 5.00 -12.56 -5.28
C PHE A 60 3.73 -12.35 -4.47
N ASP A 61 3.89 -12.47 -3.15
CA ASP A 61 2.81 -12.19 -2.22
C ASP A 61 2.90 -10.73 -1.78
N GLU A 62 1.74 -10.07 -1.72
CA GLU A 62 1.63 -8.70 -1.23
C GLU A 62 0.37 -8.54 -0.40
N LEU A 63 0.32 -7.45 0.36
CA LEU A 63 -0.86 -7.05 1.11
C LEU A 63 -1.55 -5.93 0.35
N LEU A 64 -2.86 -6.09 0.12
CA LEU A 64 -3.69 -5.05 -0.48
C LEU A 64 -4.47 -4.36 0.63
N LEU A 65 -4.17 -3.09 0.87
CA LEU A 65 -4.90 -2.27 1.83
C LEU A 65 -5.94 -1.45 1.08
N THR A 66 -7.21 -1.81 1.27
CA THR A 66 -8.34 -1.15 0.62
C THR A 66 -8.90 -0.07 1.54
N LEU A 67 -9.00 1.14 1.00
CA LEU A 67 -9.49 2.31 1.73
C LEU A 67 -10.63 2.95 0.96
N PHE A 68 -11.76 3.18 1.64
CA PHE A 68 -12.90 3.91 1.06
C PHE A 68 -12.87 5.35 1.55
N VAL A 69 -13.03 6.28 0.62
CA VAL A 69 -12.99 7.72 0.91
C VAL A 69 -14.11 8.45 0.18
N SER A 70 -14.41 9.65 0.63
CA SER A 70 -15.33 10.55 -0.06
C SER A 70 -14.70 11.12 -1.33
N SER A 71 -15.52 11.47 -2.30
CA SER A 71 -15.08 12.15 -3.51
C SER A 71 -14.31 13.42 -3.18
N GLY A 72 -13.17 13.63 -3.84
CA GLY A 72 -12.31 14.79 -3.62
C GLY A 72 -11.21 14.60 -2.57
N GLU A 73 -11.23 13.51 -1.81
CA GLU A 73 -10.17 13.20 -0.88
C GLU A 73 -9.05 12.42 -1.57
N ASN A 74 -7.80 12.69 -1.18
CA ASN A 74 -6.61 12.13 -1.83
C ASN A 74 -5.67 11.51 -0.78
N PRO A 75 -5.91 10.26 -0.36
CA PRO A 75 -5.08 9.60 0.65
C PRO A 75 -3.70 9.15 0.14
N GLU A 76 -3.44 9.18 -1.16
CA GLU A 76 -2.20 8.70 -1.76
C GLU A 76 -0.95 9.43 -1.26
N GLU A 77 -1.06 10.69 -0.86
CA GLU A 77 0.08 11.43 -0.30
C GLU A 77 0.54 10.86 1.04
N ILE A 78 -0.40 10.42 1.87
CA ILE A 78 -0.09 9.75 3.14
C ILE A 78 0.65 8.45 2.86
N PHE A 79 0.17 7.67 1.90
CA PHE A 79 0.79 6.41 1.50
C PHE A 79 2.21 6.63 0.96
N ARG A 80 2.38 7.61 0.08
CA ARG A 80 3.68 7.90 -0.53
C ARG A 80 4.71 8.31 0.52
N LYS A 81 4.35 9.20 1.42
CA LYS A 81 5.22 9.64 2.51
C LYS A 81 5.60 8.49 3.43
N TRP A 82 4.62 7.69 3.83
CA TRP A 82 4.85 6.50 4.64
C TRP A 82 5.81 5.54 3.96
N PHE A 83 5.60 5.29 2.68
CA PHE A 83 6.43 4.36 1.90
C PHE A 83 7.88 4.86 1.83
N GLU A 84 8.08 6.13 1.51
CA GLU A 84 9.42 6.74 1.45
C GLU A 84 10.12 6.69 2.81
N MET A 85 9.41 6.97 3.89
CA MET A 85 9.95 6.94 5.25
C MET A 85 10.35 5.53 5.71
N ASN A 86 9.70 4.51 5.19
CA ASN A 86 9.93 3.12 5.59
C ASN A 86 10.69 2.29 4.54
N ASN A 87 11.18 2.90 3.47
CA ASN A 87 11.77 2.13 2.37
C ASN A 87 13.12 1.49 2.72
N ASP A 88 13.78 1.91 3.76
CA ASP A 88 14.92 1.21 4.34
C ASP A 88 14.53 -0.21 4.80
N VAL A 89 13.31 -0.38 5.30
CA VAL A 89 12.74 -1.68 5.69
C VAL A 89 12.04 -2.36 4.52
N LEU A 90 11.27 -1.62 3.72
CA LEU A 90 10.50 -2.18 2.60
C LEU A 90 11.37 -2.59 1.42
N GLY A 91 12.43 -1.86 1.14
CA GLY A 91 13.45 -2.21 0.15
C GLY A 91 12.93 -2.34 -1.27
N GLN A 92 12.04 -1.46 -1.71
CA GLN A 92 11.42 -1.50 -3.02
C GLN A 92 11.97 -0.43 -3.96
N GLU A 93 11.91 -0.70 -5.26
CA GLU A 93 12.30 0.25 -6.32
C GLU A 93 11.12 1.12 -6.76
N ALA A 94 9.89 0.67 -6.48
CA ALA A 94 8.66 1.35 -6.86
C ALA A 94 7.56 1.06 -5.86
N LEU A 95 6.59 1.96 -5.81
CA LEU A 95 5.35 1.76 -5.06
C LEU A 95 4.16 1.81 -6.01
N GLY A 96 3.04 1.19 -5.61
CA GLY A 96 1.85 1.15 -6.44
C GLY A 96 0.57 1.28 -5.65
N TRP A 97 -0.44 1.88 -6.27
CA TRP A 97 -1.80 1.87 -5.75
C TRP A 97 -2.81 1.93 -6.89
N GLU A 98 -4.02 1.49 -6.61
CA GLU A 98 -5.13 1.54 -7.55
C GLU A 98 -6.16 2.57 -7.08
N CYS A 99 -6.76 3.26 -8.04
CA CYS A 99 -7.91 4.11 -7.79
C CYS A 99 -8.84 4.04 -9.00
N GLY A 100 -10.09 3.65 -8.76
CA GLY A 100 -11.01 3.35 -9.86
C GLY A 100 -10.47 2.20 -10.71
N ASN A 101 -10.38 2.40 -12.01
CA ASN A 101 -9.87 1.41 -12.97
C ASN A 101 -8.40 1.67 -13.34
N ARG A 102 -7.67 2.45 -12.55
CA ARG A 102 -6.29 2.83 -12.85
C ARG A 102 -5.33 2.28 -11.80
N LEU A 103 -4.18 1.82 -12.28
CA LEU A 103 -3.04 1.47 -11.45
C LEU A 103 -1.96 2.52 -11.63
N PHE A 104 -1.52 3.10 -10.52
CA PHE A 104 -0.44 4.08 -10.49
C PHE A 104 0.81 3.40 -9.94
N VAL A 105 1.93 3.58 -10.64
CA VAL A 105 3.23 3.06 -10.21
C VAL A 105 4.20 4.21 -10.19
N VAL A 106 4.85 4.42 -9.06
CA VAL A 106 5.82 5.51 -8.86
C VAL A 106 7.17 4.89 -8.55
N LYS A 107 8.18 5.24 -9.33
CA LYS A 107 9.56 4.83 -9.06
C LYS A 107 10.15 5.67 -7.93
N LEU A 108 10.86 5.01 -7.07
CA LEU A 108 11.53 5.63 -5.94
C LEU A 108 12.97 5.99 -6.27
#